data_00c71d00653cdcadbac6d1c55d307216
#
_entry.id   00c71d00653cdcadbac6d1c55d307216
#
_cell.length_a   1.000
_cell.length_b   1.000
_cell.length_c   1.000
_cell.angle_alpha   90.00
_cell.angle_beta   90.00
_cell.angle_gamma   90.00
#
_symmetry.space_group_name_H-M   'P 1'
#
loop_
_entity.id
_entity.type
_entity.pdbx_description
1 polymer ?
#
loop_
_entity_poly.entity_id
_entity_poly.type
_entity_poly.pdbx_seq_one_letter_code
_entity_poly.pdbx_strand_id
1 'polypeptide(L)'
;MEWLNEPASWQRTDDVLQVNVDPNTDFWRVTGYGYIRDSGHVYGEVLAGDLDVAVRVRGNWSSQYDQAGVMLRADERTWLKTGVEYFEGKPRLSTVLTLGLSSWAVSSLPDDTDEIALRVSRRGDAVEVRYSIGDASPDLAALVYLPPDSELLAGAMCAAPEGPGFSVSFHELRIASRPPAKG
;
A
#
# COMPACT_ATOMS: atom_id res chain seq x y z
N MET A 1 7.58 4.54 13.99
CA MET A 1 7.57 4.16 12.55
C MET A 1 8.98 4.11 12.02
N GLU A 2 9.29 3.07 11.25
CA GLU A 2 10.62 2.79 10.70
C GLU A 2 10.47 2.38 9.23
N TRP A 3 11.58 2.40 8.48
CA TRP A 3 11.60 1.95 7.11
C TRP A 3 11.93 0.46 6.99
N LEU A 4 11.17 -0.25 6.17
CA LEU A 4 11.63 -1.42 5.44
C LEU A 4 12.12 -0.92 4.07
N ASN A 5 13.38 -1.20 3.71
CA ASN A 5 14.02 -0.72 2.49
C ASN A 5 13.93 0.83 2.38
N GLU A 6 14.66 1.55 3.24
CA GLU A 6 14.64 3.01 3.26
C GLU A 6 15.04 3.59 1.90
N PRO A 7 14.24 4.51 1.31
CA PRO A 7 14.58 5.16 0.04
C PRO A 7 15.75 6.13 0.21
N ALA A 8 16.48 6.37 -0.87
CA ALA A 8 17.65 7.26 -0.85
C ALA A 8 17.29 8.71 -0.53
N SER A 9 16.05 9.14 -0.79
CA SER A 9 15.61 10.51 -0.55
C SER A 9 14.16 10.58 -0.10
N TRP A 10 13.96 11.05 1.11
CA TRP A 10 12.63 11.28 1.69
C TRP A 10 12.69 12.39 2.73
N GLN A 11 11.55 12.94 3.05
CA GLN A 11 11.39 13.87 4.17
C GLN A 11 10.01 13.73 4.81
N ARG A 12 9.94 14.00 6.10
CA ARG A 12 8.68 14.09 6.83
C ARG A 12 8.58 15.44 7.50
N THR A 13 7.48 16.14 7.24
CA THR A 13 7.18 17.43 7.85
C THR A 13 5.72 17.40 8.30
N ASP A 14 5.49 17.54 9.60
CA ASP A 14 4.16 17.41 10.21
C ASP A 14 3.44 16.13 9.79
N ASP A 15 2.30 16.27 9.11
CA ASP A 15 1.45 15.17 8.66
C ASP A 15 1.75 14.70 7.22
N VAL A 16 2.85 15.17 6.61
CA VAL A 16 3.23 14.83 5.24
C VAL A 16 4.54 14.06 5.19
N LEU A 17 4.51 12.88 4.60
CA LEU A 17 5.69 12.10 4.21
C LEU A 17 5.86 12.22 2.70
N GLN A 18 6.96 12.84 2.27
CA GLN A 18 7.36 12.94 0.86
C GLN A 18 8.48 11.94 0.57
N VAL A 19 8.36 11.20 -0.53
CA VAL A 19 9.33 10.18 -0.93
C VAL A 19 9.66 10.36 -2.41
N ASN A 20 10.96 10.36 -2.73
CA ASN A 20 11.42 10.10 -4.08
C ASN A 20 11.69 8.59 -4.16
N VAL A 21 10.81 7.88 -4.86
CA VAL A 21 10.82 6.42 -4.92
C VAL A 21 12.00 5.96 -5.77
N ASP A 22 12.82 5.07 -5.23
CA ASP A 22 14.00 4.56 -5.95
C ASP A 22 13.59 3.65 -7.11
N PRO A 23 14.29 3.73 -8.25
CA PRO A 23 14.01 2.89 -9.40
C PRO A 23 14.32 1.40 -9.14
N ASN A 24 13.69 0.53 -9.92
CA ASN A 24 13.84 -0.94 -9.83
C ASN A 24 13.42 -1.55 -8.49
N THR A 25 12.47 -0.91 -7.80
CA THR A 25 11.88 -1.39 -6.55
C THR A 25 10.52 -2.00 -6.79
N ASP A 26 10.17 -3.07 -6.06
CA ASP A 26 8.87 -3.73 -6.19
C ASP A 26 8.61 -4.69 -5.01
N PHE A 27 7.34 -5.11 -4.88
CA PHE A 27 6.88 -6.25 -4.09
C PHE A 27 6.07 -7.18 -5.00
N TRP A 28 6.65 -8.33 -5.33
CA TRP A 28 6.01 -9.35 -6.18
C TRP A 28 6.54 -10.74 -5.92
N ARG A 29 5.67 -11.75 -6.02
CA ARG A 29 6.10 -13.15 -5.91
C ARG A 29 5.50 -14.01 -7.02
N VAL A 30 6.36 -14.41 -7.96
CA VAL A 30 6.25 -15.49 -8.94
C VAL A 30 5.15 -15.33 -10.00
N THR A 31 3.89 -15.19 -9.61
CA THR A 31 2.73 -15.28 -10.49
C THR A 31 2.90 -14.46 -11.78
N GLY A 32 2.72 -15.11 -12.93
CA GLY A 32 2.78 -14.50 -14.26
C GLY A 32 4.17 -14.13 -14.76
N TYR A 33 5.07 -13.72 -13.86
CA TYR A 33 6.39 -13.17 -14.23
C TYR A 33 7.58 -14.06 -13.85
N GLY A 34 7.41 -15.04 -12.95
CA GLY A 34 8.45 -15.98 -12.56
C GLY A 34 9.55 -15.46 -11.64
N TYR A 35 9.53 -14.18 -11.23
CA TYR A 35 10.51 -13.59 -10.33
C TYR A 35 9.95 -13.31 -8.93
N ILE A 36 10.86 -13.00 -8.00
CA ILE A 36 10.57 -12.52 -6.66
C ILE A 36 11.23 -11.14 -6.51
N ARG A 37 10.46 -10.17 -6.08
CA ARG A 37 10.90 -8.82 -5.73
C ARG A 37 10.41 -8.48 -4.33
N ASP A 38 11.29 -7.91 -3.51
CA ASP A 38 11.01 -7.51 -2.13
C ASP A 38 11.81 -6.24 -1.77
N SER A 39 11.90 -5.32 -2.71
CA SER A 39 12.73 -4.11 -2.62
C SER A 39 11.95 -2.81 -2.56
N GLY A 40 10.62 -2.85 -2.59
CA GLY A 40 9.78 -1.67 -2.39
C GLY A 40 9.97 -1.08 -1.00
N HIS A 41 9.54 0.15 -0.82
CA HIS A 41 9.69 0.92 0.43
C HIS A 41 8.43 0.82 1.28
N VAL A 42 8.58 0.62 2.59
CA VAL A 42 7.46 0.71 3.55
C VAL A 42 7.88 1.54 4.75
N TYR A 43 7.12 2.59 5.06
CA TYR A 43 7.26 3.40 6.26
C TYR A 43 6.13 3.11 7.23
N GLY A 44 6.41 2.42 8.31
CA GLY A 44 5.34 1.93 9.18
C GLY A 44 5.80 1.50 10.56
N GLU A 45 4.93 0.79 11.24
CA GLU A 45 5.19 0.19 12.53
C GLU A 45 4.63 -1.23 12.61
N VAL A 46 5.22 -2.06 13.46
CA VAL A 46 4.79 -3.44 13.66
C VAL A 46 3.70 -3.48 14.73
N LEU A 47 2.56 -4.05 14.38
CA LEU A 47 1.39 -4.17 15.24
C LEU A 47 0.86 -5.61 15.24
N ALA A 48 0.39 -6.06 16.41
CA ALA A 48 -0.33 -7.31 16.57
C ALA A 48 -1.85 -7.07 16.62
N GLY A 49 -2.63 -8.10 16.25
CA GLY A 49 -4.07 -8.10 16.38
C GLY A 49 -4.79 -7.16 15.40
N ASP A 50 -5.93 -6.63 15.84
CA ASP A 50 -6.75 -5.73 15.02
C ASP A 50 -6.07 -4.36 14.88
N LEU A 51 -6.15 -3.79 13.69
CA LEU A 51 -5.52 -2.50 13.38
C LEU A 51 -6.28 -1.73 12.30
N ASP A 52 -6.04 -0.43 12.26
CA ASP A 52 -6.49 0.45 11.18
C ASP A 52 -5.31 1.24 10.63
N VAL A 53 -5.25 1.38 9.31
CA VAL A 53 -4.37 2.30 8.58
C VAL A 53 -5.23 3.23 7.75
N ALA A 54 -4.97 4.53 7.85
CA ALA A 54 -5.58 5.54 7.00
C ALA A 54 -4.50 6.45 6.43
N VAL A 55 -4.61 6.81 5.15
CA VAL A 55 -3.66 7.69 4.47
C VAL A 55 -4.28 8.29 3.21
N ARG A 56 -3.88 9.52 2.86
CA ARG A 56 -4.13 10.11 1.54
C ARG A 56 -2.85 10.03 0.72
N VAL A 57 -2.97 9.62 -0.52
CA VAL A 57 -1.83 9.37 -1.43
C VAL A 57 -1.97 10.23 -2.66
N ARG A 58 -0.90 10.99 -2.97
CA ARG A 58 -0.77 11.77 -4.19
C ARG A 58 0.59 11.46 -4.83
N GLY A 59 0.59 11.03 -6.08
CA GLY A 59 1.80 10.65 -6.78
C GLY A 59 1.96 11.35 -8.12
N ASN A 60 3.21 11.60 -8.51
CA ASN A 60 3.56 12.07 -9.85
C ASN A 60 3.89 10.87 -10.75
N TRP A 61 2.86 10.10 -11.06
CA TRP A 61 2.94 8.84 -11.80
C TRP A 61 3.50 9.04 -13.20
N SER A 62 4.50 8.26 -13.60
CA SER A 62 5.18 8.47 -14.89
C SER A 62 5.48 7.19 -15.66
N SER A 63 5.72 6.10 -14.98
CA SER A 63 6.14 4.84 -15.58
C SER A 63 5.24 3.69 -15.18
N GLN A 64 5.19 2.68 -16.04
CA GLN A 64 4.41 1.46 -15.80
C GLN A 64 4.74 0.87 -14.43
N TYR A 65 3.70 0.55 -13.67
CA TYR A 65 3.74 0.00 -12.32
C TYR A 65 4.24 0.94 -11.21
N ASP A 66 4.49 2.24 -11.47
CA ASP A 66 4.67 3.20 -10.38
C ASP A 66 3.51 3.06 -9.40
N GLN A 67 3.81 2.81 -8.13
CA GLN A 67 2.77 2.44 -7.17
C GLN A 67 3.00 3.02 -5.78
N ALA A 68 1.91 3.40 -5.12
CA ALA A 68 1.93 3.83 -3.73
C ALA A 68 0.58 3.64 -3.04
N GLY A 69 0.63 3.38 -1.73
CA GLY A 69 -0.56 3.13 -0.93
C GLY A 69 -0.22 2.61 0.47
N VAL A 70 -0.89 1.55 0.86
CA VAL A 70 -0.75 0.88 2.16
C VAL A 70 -0.19 -0.52 1.99
N MET A 71 0.69 -0.91 2.90
CA MET A 71 1.18 -2.28 3.09
C MET A 71 0.76 -2.80 4.46
N LEU A 72 0.26 -4.04 4.50
CA LEU A 72 0.22 -4.89 5.67
C LEU A 72 1.08 -6.12 5.39
N ARG A 73 2.16 -6.32 6.14
CA ARG A 73 3.18 -7.33 5.84
C ARG A 73 3.58 -8.10 7.09
N ALA A 74 3.35 -9.41 7.10
CA ALA A 74 3.90 -10.30 8.12
C ALA A 74 5.36 -10.68 7.83
N ASP A 75 5.64 -11.07 6.60
CA ASP A 75 6.98 -11.47 6.12
C ASP A 75 7.08 -11.30 4.59
N GLU A 76 8.17 -11.79 3.97
CA GLU A 76 8.38 -11.70 2.51
C GLU A 76 7.42 -12.56 1.68
N ARG A 77 6.62 -13.42 2.32
CA ARG A 77 5.68 -14.35 1.67
C ARG A 77 4.21 -14.08 1.96
N THR A 78 3.94 -13.19 2.94
CA THR A 78 2.59 -12.97 3.49
C THR A 78 2.37 -11.47 3.65
N TRP A 79 1.67 -10.87 2.69
CA TRP A 79 1.42 -9.43 2.70
C TRP A 79 0.26 -9.02 1.78
N LEU A 80 -0.31 -7.88 2.08
CA LEU A 80 -1.25 -7.14 1.25
C LEU A 80 -0.65 -5.78 0.93
N LYS A 81 -0.59 -5.39 -0.35
CA LYS A 81 -0.41 -3.99 -0.77
C LYS A 81 -1.64 -3.51 -1.51
N THR A 82 -2.05 -2.27 -1.27
CA THR A 82 -3.19 -1.66 -1.95
C THR A 82 -3.00 -0.16 -2.09
N GLY A 83 -3.46 0.41 -3.18
CA GLY A 83 -3.34 1.83 -3.46
C GLY A 83 -3.44 2.17 -4.94
N VAL A 84 -2.77 3.24 -5.34
CA VAL A 84 -2.66 3.61 -6.75
C VAL A 84 -1.51 2.85 -7.39
N GLU A 85 -1.74 2.35 -8.59
CA GLU A 85 -0.73 1.78 -9.48
C GLU A 85 -0.93 2.36 -10.89
N TYR A 86 0.15 2.90 -11.47
CA TYR A 86 0.12 3.42 -12.83
C TYR A 86 0.21 2.27 -13.83
N PHE A 87 -0.92 1.94 -14.44
CA PHE A 87 -1.04 0.78 -15.31
C PHE A 87 -1.76 1.14 -16.60
N GLU A 88 -1.16 0.75 -17.74
CA GLU A 88 -1.68 1.07 -19.09
C GLU A 88 -1.94 2.57 -19.31
N GLY A 89 -0.98 3.39 -18.87
CA GLY A 89 -1.02 4.84 -19.07
C GLY A 89 -1.96 5.63 -18.16
N LYS A 90 -2.49 5.00 -17.10
CA LYS A 90 -3.44 5.65 -16.17
C LYS A 90 -3.23 5.20 -14.73
N PRO A 91 -3.51 6.07 -13.74
CA PRO A 91 -3.66 5.63 -12.34
C PRO A 91 -4.84 4.65 -12.23
N ARG A 92 -4.62 3.56 -11.50
CA ARG A 92 -5.60 2.52 -11.22
C ARG A 92 -5.63 2.26 -9.71
N LEU A 93 -6.78 1.84 -9.20
CA LEU A 93 -6.83 1.22 -7.87
C LEU A 93 -6.32 -0.21 -7.99
N SER A 94 -5.27 -0.53 -7.25
CA SER A 94 -4.63 -1.84 -7.26
C SER A 94 -4.67 -2.48 -5.88
N THR A 95 -4.86 -3.78 -5.86
CA THR A 95 -4.73 -4.61 -4.65
C THR A 95 -3.99 -5.88 -5.00
N VAL A 96 -2.90 -6.13 -4.30
CA VAL A 96 -2.12 -7.37 -4.43
C VAL A 96 -2.09 -8.08 -3.09
N LEU A 97 -2.65 -9.29 -3.07
CA LEU A 97 -2.53 -10.20 -1.94
C LEU A 97 -1.46 -11.25 -2.25
N THR A 98 -0.53 -11.44 -1.33
CA THR A 98 0.49 -12.49 -1.42
C THR A 98 0.38 -13.43 -0.22
N LEU A 99 0.12 -14.68 -0.53
CA LEU A 99 0.18 -15.83 0.39
C LEU A 99 1.07 -16.89 -0.27
N GLY A 100 2.38 -16.65 -0.22
CA GLY A 100 3.38 -17.44 -0.95
C GLY A 100 3.49 -17.08 -2.44
N LEU A 101 2.37 -16.80 -3.11
CA LEU A 101 2.26 -16.33 -4.49
C LEU A 101 1.39 -15.08 -4.54
N SER A 102 1.70 -14.14 -5.46
CA SER A 102 0.96 -12.90 -5.61
C SER A 102 -0.30 -13.07 -6.46
N SER A 103 -1.40 -12.48 -5.99
CA SER A 103 -2.66 -12.32 -6.73
C SER A 103 -2.96 -10.84 -6.86
N TRP A 104 -3.25 -10.37 -8.06
CA TRP A 104 -3.38 -8.97 -8.39
C TRP A 104 -4.76 -8.65 -8.96
N ALA A 105 -5.37 -7.59 -8.47
CA ALA A 105 -6.61 -7.04 -8.97
C ALA A 105 -6.47 -5.54 -9.22
N VAL A 106 -7.02 -5.07 -10.33
CA VAL A 106 -6.96 -3.67 -10.79
C VAL A 106 -8.37 -3.19 -11.12
N SER A 107 -8.69 -1.98 -10.68
CA SER A 107 -9.96 -1.30 -10.99
C SER A 107 -9.69 0.10 -11.53
N SER A 108 -10.60 0.59 -12.39
CA SER A 108 -10.49 1.93 -12.95
C SER A 108 -10.73 2.99 -11.87
N LEU A 109 -9.96 4.06 -11.93
CA LEU A 109 -10.22 5.33 -11.24
C LEU A 109 -10.65 6.37 -12.27
N PRO A 110 -11.35 7.45 -11.87
CA PRO A 110 -11.56 8.61 -12.73
C PRO A 110 -10.25 9.16 -13.28
N ASP A 111 -10.26 9.60 -14.55
CA ASP A 111 -9.03 10.02 -15.25
C ASP A 111 -8.35 11.25 -14.61
N ASP A 112 -9.08 12.05 -13.85
CA ASP A 112 -8.64 13.26 -13.14
C ASP A 112 -8.33 13.01 -11.66
N THR A 113 -8.10 11.76 -11.26
CA THR A 113 -7.78 11.42 -9.87
C THR A 113 -6.35 11.86 -9.52
N ASP A 114 -6.23 12.96 -8.78
CA ASP A 114 -4.96 13.46 -8.26
C ASP A 114 -4.58 12.83 -6.92
N GLU A 115 -5.57 12.53 -6.09
CA GLU A 115 -5.41 12.03 -4.73
C GLU A 115 -6.43 10.94 -4.43
N ILE A 116 -6.01 9.91 -3.71
CA ILE A 116 -6.88 8.86 -3.19
C ILE A 116 -6.72 8.79 -1.66
N ALA A 117 -7.83 8.70 -0.94
CA ALA A 117 -7.83 8.35 0.47
C ALA A 117 -8.06 6.85 0.63
N LEU A 118 -7.20 6.19 1.40
CA LEU A 118 -7.26 4.76 1.69
C LEU A 118 -7.56 4.53 3.17
N ARG A 119 -8.39 3.52 3.44
CA ARG A 119 -8.61 2.98 4.77
C ARG A 119 -8.49 1.46 4.69
N VAL A 120 -7.57 0.92 5.47
CA VAL A 120 -7.32 -0.52 5.54
C VAL A 120 -7.52 -0.95 6.99
N SER A 121 -8.44 -1.86 7.22
CA SER A 121 -8.83 -2.31 8.55
C SER A 121 -8.69 -3.82 8.66
N ARG A 122 -7.88 -4.31 9.62
CA ARG A 122 -7.82 -5.73 9.98
C ARG A 122 -8.71 -6.00 11.17
N ARG A 123 -9.53 -7.05 11.06
CA ARG A 123 -10.35 -7.61 12.14
C ARG A 123 -10.24 -9.14 12.08
N GLY A 124 -9.49 -9.71 13.02
CA GLY A 124 -9.12 -11.12 12.98
C GLY A 124 -8.38 -11.48 11.69
N ASP A 125 -8.94 -12.38 10.90
CA ASP A 125 -8.40 -12.85 9.62
C ASP A 125 -8.86 -12.04 8.39
N ALA A 126 -9.79 -11.11 8.59
CA ALA A 126 -10.35 -10.30 7.52
C ALA A 126 -9.67 -8.93 7.44
N VAL A 127 -9.23 -8.56 6.24
CA VAL A 127 -8.74 -7.21 5.94
C VAL A 127 -9.67 -6.56 4.94
N GLU A 128 -10.34 -5.49 5.39
CA GLU A 128 -11.18 -4.65 4.55
C GLU A 128 -10.37 -3.47 4.01
N VAL A 129 -10.44 -3.26 2.71
CA VAL A 129 -9.86 -2.11 2.01
C VAL A 129 -10.97 -1.22 1.50
N ARG A 130 -10.97 0.04 1.90
CA ARG A 130 -11.85 1.09 1.39
C ARG A 130 -11.06 2.24 0.81
N TYR A 131 -11.63 2.91 -0.18
CA TYR A 131 -11.05 4.10 -0.78
C TYR A 131 -12.10 5.17 -1.03
N SER A 132 -11.66 6.42 -1.11
CA SER A 132 -12.49 7.54 -1.58
C SER A 132 -11.64 8.52 -2.39
N ILE A 133 -12.32 9.28 -3.27
CA ILE A 133 -11.75 10.34 -4.09
C ILE A 133 -12.47 11.63 -3.70
N GLY A 134 -11.70 12.69 -3.39
CA GLY A 134 -12.26 13.93 -2.87
C GLY A 134 -13.09 13.71 -1.59
N ASP A 135 -14.28 14.30 -1.54
CA ASP A 135 -15.19 14.20 -0.39
C ASP A 135 -16.22 13.05 -0.50
N ALA A 136 -16.04 12.13 -1.44
CA ALA A 136 -16.94 10.99 -1.59
C ALA A 136 -16.90 10.05 -0.38
N SER A 137 -18.02 9.38 -0.12
CA SER A 137 -18.06 8.31 0.88
C SER A 137 -17.14 7.16 0.47
N PRO A 138 -16.46 6.51 1.44
CA PRO A 138 -15.54 5.43 1.12
C PRO A 138 -16.24 4.20 0.53
N ASP A 139 -15.84 3.80 -0.66
CA ASP A 139 -16.29 2.58 -1.33
C ASP A 139 -15.45 1.37 -0.92
N LEU A 140 -16.05 0.19 -0.93
CA LEU A 140 -15.34 -1.07 -0.70
C LEU A 140 -14.54 -1.44 -1.95
N ALA A 141 -13.21 -1.55 -1.78
CA ALA A 141 -12.29 -2.02 -2.82
C ALA A 141 -12.06 -3.53 -2.76
N ALA A 142 -11.84 -4.04 -1.55
CA ALA A 142 -11.54 -5.46 -1.34
C ALA A 142 -11.86 -5.90 0.09
N LEU A 143 -12.19 -7.19 0.24
CA LEU A 143 -12.15 -7.91 1.50
C LEU A 143 -11.26 -9.14 1.27
N VAL A 144 -10.15 -9.24 1.99
CA VAL A 144 -9.16 -10.30 1.78
C VAL A 144 -8.78 -10.97 3.10
N TYR A 145 -8.26 -12.18 2.99
CA TYR A 145 -7.76 -12.94 4.13
C TYR A 145 -6.28 -12.62 4.39
N LEU A 146 -5.92 -12.37 5.65
CA LEU A 146 -4.54 -12.47 6.15
C LEU A 146 -4.54 -13.32 7.44
N PRO A 147 -3.49 -14.13 7.71
CA PRO A 147 -3.42 -14.95 8.93
C PRO A 147 -3.61 -14.11 10.20
N PRO A 148 -4.53 -14.49 11.11
CA PRO A 148 -4.92 -13.63 12.25
C PRO A 148 -3.82 -13.47 13.31
N ASP A 149 -2.95 -14.47 13.47
CA ASP A 149 -1.96 -14.52 14.56
C ASP A 149 -0.63 -13.84 14.22
N SER A 150 -0.53 -13.23 13.02
CA SER A 150 0.69 -12.55 12.59
C SER A 150 0.77 -11.12 13.11
N GLU A 151 1.94 -10.73 13.62
CA GLU A 151 2.30 -9.32 13.69
C GLU A 151 2.48 -8.77 12.28
N LEU A 152 2.03 -7.54 12.02
CA LEU A 152 2.11 -6.93 10.70
C LEU A 152 2.89 -5.62 10.77
N LEU A 153 3.90 -5.47 9.92
CA LEU A 153 4.37 -4.15 9.52
C LEU A 153 3.25 -3.49 8.73
N ALA A 154 2.67 -2.45 9.29
CA ALA A 154 1.57 -1.69 8.71
C ALA A 154 2.03 -0.27 8.42
N GLY A 155 1.83 0.22 7.19
CA GLY A 155 2.33 1.55 6.84
C GLY A 155 2.09 2.00 5.41
N ALA A 156 2.66 3.17 5.10
CA ALA A 156 2.72 3.71 3.74
C ALA A 156 3.72 2.91 2.91
N MET A 157 3.35 2.56 1.69
CA MET A 157 4.16 1.78 0.76
C MET A 157 4.31 2.50 -0.57
N CYS A 158 5.50 2.42 -1.18
CA CYS A 158 5.73 2.83 -2.56
C CYS A 158 6.80 1.98 -3.24
N ALA A 159 6.70 1.88 -4.57
CA ALA A 159 7.68 1.19 -5.42
C ALA A 159 7.62 1.69 -6.85
N ALA A 160 8.75 1.61 -7.57
CA ALA A 160 8.91 1.96 -8.98
C ALA A 160 9.58 0.81 -9.73
N PRO A 161 8.82 -0.21 -10.19
CA PRO A 161 9.36 -1.38 -10.85
C PRO A 161 10.07 -1.09 -12.17
N GLU A 162 9.59 -0.10 -12.90
CA GLU A 162 10.11 0.34 -14.19
C GLU A 162 10.40 1.86 -14.16
N GLY A 163 11.21 2.34 -15.10
CA GLY A 163 11.51 3.75 -15.21
C GLY A 163 12.49 4.30 -14.17
N PRO A 164 12.63 5.63 -14.06
CA PRO A 164 13.65 6.29 -13.24
C PRO A 164 13.26 6.51 -11.78
N GLY A 165 12.10 6.03 -11.35
CA GLY A 165 11.47 6.42 -10.10
C GLY A 165 10.51 7.60 -10.26
N PHE A 166 9.80 7.96 -9.19
CA PHE A 166 8.82 9.04 -9.18
C PHE A 166 8.71 9.66 -7.79
N SER A 167 8.00 10.79 -7.68
CA SER A 167 7.73 11.41 -6.38
C SER A 167 6.32 11.09 -5.91
N VAL A 168 6.18 10.78 -4.62
CA VAL A 168 4.90 10.54 -3.95
C VAL A 168 4.84 11.27 -2.63
N SER A 169 3.65 11.71 -2.24
CA SER A 169 3.36 12.26 -0.91
C SER A 169 2.22 11.46 -0.25
N PHE A 170 2.45 11.16 1.02
CA PHE A 170 1.47 10.55 1.91
C PHE A 170 1.06 11.59 2.94
N HIS A 171 -0.23 11.88 2.99
CA HIS A 171 -0.81 12.86 3.90
C HIS A 171 -1.65 12.16 4.96
N GLU A 172 -1.62 12.68 6.17
CA GLU A 172 -2.45 12.19 7.28
C GLU A 172 -2.28 10.69 7.57
N LEU A 173 -1.05 10.15 7.40
CA LEU A 173 -0.79 8.75 7.72
C LEU A 173 -1.07 8.46 9.18
N ARG A 174 -2.06 7.63 9.45
CA ARG A 174 -2.48 7.20 10.78
C ARG A 174 -2.50 5.68 10.85
N ILE A 175 -1.82 5.14 11.83
CA ILE A 175 -1.76 3.71 12.12
C ILE A 175 -2.20 3.54 13.57
N ALA A 176 -3.13 2.64 13.83
CA ALA A 176 -3.66 2.44 15.17
C ALA A 176 -4.01 0.99 15.44
N SER A 177 -3.55 0.45 16.56
CA SER A 177 -4.07 -0.80 17.11
C SER A 177 -5.52 -0.62 17.55
N ARG A 178 -6.31 -1.68 17.44
CA ARG A 178 -7.66 -1.73 17.97
C ARG A 178 -7.77 -2.83 19.02
N PRO A 179 -8.45 -2.60 20.14
CA PRO A 179 -8.77 -3.69 21.05
C PRO A 179 -9.66 -4.70 20.30
N PRO A 180 -9.51 -6.01 20.60
CA PRO A 180 -10.39 -7.02 20.01
C PRO A 180 -11.86 -6.68 20.31
N ALA A 181 -12.73 -6.91 19.33
CA ALA A 181 -14.15 -6.73 19.53
C ALA A 181 -14.59 -7.58 20.72
N LYS A 182 -15.27 -6.96 21.70
CA LYS A 182 -15.89 -7.72 22.79
C LYS A 182 -16.97 -8.57 22.15
N GLY A 183 -16.75 -9.88 22.15
CA GLY A 183 -17.74 -10.88 21.74
C GLY A 183 -19.01 -10.85 22.60
#